data_e12b5e8e2a1a2203b97d98859e9357ff
#
_entry.id   e12b5e8e2a1a2203b97d98859e9357ff
#
_cell.length_a   1.000
_cell.length_b   1.000
_cell.length_c   1.000
_cell.angle_alpha   90.00
_cell.angle_beta   90.00
_cell.angle_gamma   90.00
#
_symmetry.space_group_name_H-M   'P 1'
#
loop_
_entity.id
_entity.type
_entity.pdbx_description
1 polymer ?
#
loop_
_entity_poly.entity_id
_entity_poly.type
_entity_poly.pdbx_seq_one_letter_code
_entity_poly.pdbx_strand_id
1 'polypeptide(L)'
;MKFLQKLGKALMLPVACLPICGILMGIGYALCPETMQGGDITGVVQQIGFFLVKAGGALIDHMAILFAIGVGVGMADDNDGTAGVAALASWLMITNLLSTGTVSVIKTLEEGTTNFIAFSKIENPFIGILAGIIGALCYNRFKSAKLPDWLSFFSGKRCVAIIAGLVSIIASAILLFVWPVLFGALVALGKGIEGLEAVGAGLYAFFNRLLIPFGLHHALNNVFWFDTIGLGDLSHFWAGETSADVSWSLGMYMSGFFPCMMFGIPGAALAMVHTAKSNKKKAAIGLVSSAAIAAFVCGVTEPFEFGFMFLAPVLYLVYALLYGIFTVVTVLLGFRAGFSFSAGLTDLVFSASLPAAAKTWLIIPLGIAAFVVFYVVFRFAIVKFDLKTPGREDDDDNEAEKSAVLSNDDFTEVAKIILEGVGGKENVKSIDNCITRLRLEINDYTKVDEKKIKSAGVAGVIRPSKTAVQVIVGMKVQFVADEFKKLCK
;
A
#
# COMPACT_ATOMS: atom_id res chain seq x y z
N MET A 1 -4.59 13.71 -11.88
CA MET A 1 -3.37 13.53 -11.06
C MET A 1 -3.61 13.69 -9.56
N LYS A 2 -4.22 14.78 -9.06
CA LYS A 2 -4.44 14.97 -7.59
C LYS A 2 -5.19 13.82 -6.89
N PHE A 3 -6.22 13.24 -7.53
CA PHE A 3 -6.97 12.10 -7.00
C PHE A 3 -6.08 10.86 -6.79
N LEU A 4 -5.31 10.47 -7.80
CA LEU A 4 -4.42 9.30 -7.72
C LEU A 4 -3.30 9.51 -6.68
N GLN A 5 -2.78 10.73 -6.55
CA GLN A 5 -1.80 11.04 -5.51
C GLN A 5 -2.39 10.97 -4.10
N LYS A 6 -3.66 11.42 -3.93
CA LYS A 6 -4.37 11.29 -2.64
C LYS A 6 -4.64 9.83 -2.31
N LEU A 7 -5.07 9.03 -3.31
CA LEU A 7 -5.25 7.59 -3.17
C LEU A 7 -3.94 6.89 -2.78
N GLY A 8 -2.83 7.18 -3.47
CA GLY A 8 -1.52 6.60 -3.13
C GLY A 8 -1.08 6.88 -1.69
N LYS A 9 -1.31 8.11 -1.20
CA LYS A 9 -1.04 8.44 0.21
C LYS A 9 -1.96 7.68 1.18
N ALA A 10 -3.22 7.52 0.84
CA ALA A 10 -4.19 6.78 1.64
C ALA A 10 -3.84 5.29 1.75
N LEU A 11 -3.28 4.72 0.68
CA LEU A 11 -2.85 3.32 0.63
C LEU A 11 -1.60 3.04 1.50
N MET A 12 -0.78 4.04 1.81
CA MET A 12 0.43 3.85 2.63
C MET A 12 0.11 3.43 4.08
N LEU A 13 -1.01 3.89 4.65
CA LEU A 13 -1.35 3.62 6.05
C LEU A 13 -1.66 2.12 6.30
N PRO A 14 -2.57 1.47 5.55
CA PRO A 14 -2.83 0.04 5.73
C PRO A 14 -1.62 -0.84 5.43
N VAL A 15 -0.75 -0.43 4.51
CA VAL A 15 0.46 -1.20 4.17
C VAL A 15 1.54 -1.12 5.25
N ALA A 16 1.53 -0.09 6.10
CA ALA A 16 2.56 0.10 7.12
C ALA A 16 2.65 -1.02 8.17
N CYS A 17 1.58 -1.82 8.36
CA CYS A 17 1.60 -2.97 9.28
C CYS A 17 2.12 -4.27 8.65
N LEU A 18 2.20 -4.37 7.32
CA LEU A 18 2.58 -5.62 6.63
C LEU A 18 4.00 -6.11 6.94
N PRO A 19 5.03 -5.25 7.12
CA PRO A 19 6.37 -5.72 7.46
C PRO A 19 6.43 -6.56 8.74
N ILE A 20 5.70 -6.16 9.79
CA ILE A 20 5.68 -6.95 11.04
C ILE A 20 4.99 -8.29 10.82
N CYS A 21 3.94 -8.33 9.99
CA CYS A 21 3.24 -9.56 9.66
C CYS A 21 4.16 -10.54 8.93
N GLY A 22 4.91 -10.06 7.93
CA GLY A 22 5.88 -10.88 7.21
C GLY A 22 6.98 -11.44 8.12
N ILE A 23 7.50 -10.65 9.06
CA ILE A 23 8.49 -11.12 10.04
C ILE A 23 7.89 -12.20 10.95
N LEU A 24 6.69 -11.98 11.50
CA LEU A 24 6.01 -12.93 12.37
C LEU A 24 5.75 -14.27 11.66
N MET A 25 5.26 -14.21 10.42
CA MET A 25 5.03 -15.41 9.61
C MET A 25 6.32 -16.12 9.26
N GLY A 26 7.36 -15.40 8.82
CA GLY A 26 8.64 -16.00 8.49
C GLY A 26 9.30 -16.71 9.68
N ILE A 27 9.32 -16.07 10.86
CA ILE A 27 9.79 -16.73 12.11
C ILE A 27 8.89 -17.92 12.45
N GLY A 28 7.58 -17.75 12.33
CA GLY A 28 6.60 -18.79 12.63
C GLY A 28 6.78 -20.04 11.78
N TYR A 29 6.98 -19.91 10.47
CA TYR A 29 7.24 -21.02 9.55
C TYR A 29 8.61 -21.69 9.81
N ALA A 30 9.62 -20.91 10.22
CA ALA A 30 10.91 -21.49 10.63
C ALA A 30 10.80 -22.35 11.90
N LEU A 31 9.93 -21.96 12.85
CA LEU A 31 9.72 -22.69 14.09
C LEU A 31 8.71 -23.84 13.96
N CYS A 32 7.79 -23.75 13.00
CA CYS A 32 6.73 -24.71 12.75
C CYS A 32 6.51 -24.91 11.24
N PRO A 33 7.40 -25.60 10.53
CA PRO A 33 7.23 -25.93 9.11
C PRO A 33 5.94 -26.72 8.83
N GLU A 34 5.44 -27.47 9.81
CA GLU A 34 4.22 -28.29 9.75
C GLU A 34 2.99 -27.47 9.38
N THR A 35 3.00 -26.15 9.64
CA THR A 35 1.90 -25.26 9.21
C THR A 35 1.72 -25.19 7.69
N MET A 36 2.76 -25.45 6.91
CA MET A 36 2.72 -25.45 5.43
C MET A 36 2.85 -26.87 4.86
N GLN A 37 3.66 -27.72 5.49
CA GLN A 37 3.94 -29.07 5.02
C GLN A 37 2.91 -30.10 5.52
N GLY A 38 2.05 -29.71 6.47
CA GLY A 38 1.16 -30.62 7.17
C GLY A 38 1.90 -31.41 8.27
N GLY A 39 1.16 -31.96 9.20
CA GLY A 39 1.69 -32.72 10.33
C GLY A 39 1.12 -32.26 11.68
N ASP A 40 1.47 -33.01 12.75
CA ASP A 40 0.97 -32.73 14.09
C ASP A 40 1.85 -31.70 14.80
N ILE A 41 1.23 -30.67 15.32
CA ILE A 41 1.88 -29.59 16.09
C ILE A 41 1.87 -29.96 17.57
N THR A 42 2.90 -30.70 18.03
CA THR A 42 2.92 -31.27 19.38
C THR A 42 3.93 -30.64 20.32
N GLY A 43 5.01 -30.06 19.79
CA GLY A 43 6.07 -29.45 20.59
C GLY A 43 5.78 -27.98 20.96
N VAL A 44 6.29 -27.52 22.09
CA VAL A 44 6.14 -26.11 22.54
C VAL A 44 6.69 -25.12 21.52
N VAL A 45 7.82 -25.44 20.88
CA VAL A 45 8.44 -24.58 19.87
C VAL A 45 7.54 -24.46 18.63
N GLN A 46 7.00 -25.60 18.15
CA GLN A 46 6.06 -25.61 17.04
C GLN A 46 4.76 -24.86 17.38
N GLN A 47 4.23 -25.00 18.60
CA GLN A 47 3.06 -24.24 19.05
C GLN A 47 3.30 -22.73 19.06
N ILE A 48 4.49 -22.29 19.51
CA ILE A 48 4.90 -20.87 19.41
C ILE A 48 4.97 -20.45 17.94
N GLY A 49 5.62 -21.23 17.09
CA GLY A 49 5.68 -20.97 15.65
C GLY A 49 4.32 -20.84 15.01
N PHE A 50 3.41 -21.78 15.28
CA PHE A 50 2.02 -21.72 14.82
C PHE A 50 1.29 -20.46 15.28
N PHE A 51 1.44 -20.07 16.54
CA PHE A 51 0.85 -18.85 17.08
C PHE A 51 1.36 -17.59 16.35
N LEU A 52 2.67 -17.54 16.05
CA LEU A 52 3.27 -16.43 15.28
C LEU A 52 2.74 -16.39 13.84
N VAL A 53 2.61 -17.55 13.18
CA VAL A 53 1.99 -17.62 11.84
C VAL A 53 0.55 -17.08 11.87
N LYS A 54 -0.25 -17.50 12.85
CA LYS A 54 -1.63 -17.02 12.99
C LYS A 54 -1.69 -15.51 13.31
N ALA A 55 -0.78 -15.00 14.14
CA ALA A 55 -0.71 -13.58 14.46
C ALA A 55 -0.34 -12.72 13.23
N GLY A 56 0.66 -13.14 12.44
CA GLY A 56 1.03 -12.46 11.21
C GLY A 56 -0.05 -12.59 10.13
N GLY A 57 -0.61 -13.79 9.95
CA GLY A 57 -1.66 -14.08 8.98
C GLY A 57 -2.94 -13.28 9.24
N ALA A 58 -3.29 -13.00 10.50
CA ALA A 58 -4.53 -12.31 10.85
C ALA A 58 -4.73 -10.96 10.14
N LEU A 59 -3.68 -10.18 9.93
CA LEU A 59 -3.77 -8.91 9.21
C LEU A 59 -3.66 -9.09 7.69
N ILE A 60 -2.87 -10.07 7.24
CA ILE A 60 -2.69 -10.36 5.81
C ILE A 60 -3.96 -10.95 5.20
N ASP A 61 -4.59 -11.91 5.88
CA ASP A 61 -5.83 -12.55 5.45
C ASP A 61 -6.99 -11.53 5.38
N HIS A 62 -6.95 -10.49 6.21
CA HIS A 62 -7.95 -9.41 6.26
C HIS A 62 -7.45 -8.08 5.69
N MET A 63 -6.42 -8.10 4.87
CA MET A 63 -5.82 -6.89 4.28
C MET A 63 -6.84 -6.02 3.54
N ALA A 64 -7.83 -6.62 2.86
CA ALA A 64 -8.88 -5.90 2.13
C ALA A 64 -9.68 -4.95 3.05
N ILE A 65 -9.95 -5.36 4.29
CA ILE A 65 -10.63 -4.50 5.30
C ILE A 65 -9.73 -3.32 5.67
N LEU A 66 -8.44 -3.57 5.87
CA LEU A 66 -7.48 -2.50 6.19
C LEU A 66 -7.39 -1.49 5.07
N PHE A 67 -7.41 -1.93 3.81
CA PHE A 67 -7.46 -1.05 2.64
C PHE A 67 -8.77 -0.26 2.58
N ALA A 68 -9.91 -0.89 2.83
CA ALA A 68 -11.20 -0.18 2.84
C ALA A 68 -11.20 0.96 3.85
N ILE A 69 -10.84 0.68 5.11
CA ILE A 69 -10.82 1.68 6.19
C ILE A 69 -9.74 2.75 5.91
N GLY A 70 -8.51 2.33 5.56
CA GLY A 70 -7.39 3.23 5.33
C GLY A 70 -7.62 4.20 4.16
N VAL A 71 -8.17 3.71 3.05
CA VAL A 71 -8.55 4.53 1.90
C VAL A 71 -9.73 5.44 2.25
N GLY A 72 -10.75 4.91 2.96
CA GLY A 72 -11.89 5.68 3.40
C GLY A 72 -11.50 6.90 4.23
N VAL A 73 -10.68 6.71 5.26
CA VAL A 73 -10.16 7.80 6.11
C VAL A 73 -9.17 8.68 5.37
N GLY A 74 -8.20 8.09 4.66
CA GLY A 74 -7.12 8.84 3.99
C GLY A 74 -7.60 9.69 2.80
N MET A 75 -8.71 9.32 2.16
CA MET A 75 -9.35 10.11 1.09
C MET A 75 -10.46 11.04 1.59
N ALA A 76 -10.83 10.99 2.86
CA ALA A 76 -11.70 11.99 3.46
C ALA A 76 -10.99 13.36 3.50
N ASP A 77 -11.75 14.46 3.46
CA ASP A 77 -11.16 15.81 3.42
C ASP A 77 -10.55 16.22 4.74
N ASP A 78 -11.03 15.66 5.84
CA ASP A 78 -10.63 15.94 7.22
C ASP A 78 -10.12 14.72 7.98
N ASN A 79 -9.86 13.59 7.28
CA ASN A 79 -9.39 12.32 7.83
C ASN A 79 -10.28 11.78 8.98
N ASP A 80 -11.57 12.00 8.89
CA ASP A 80 -12.53 11.62 9.95
C ASP A 80 -12.83 10.12 9.95
N GLY A 81 -12.87 9.52 11.13
CA GLY A 81 -13.15 8.10 11.30
C GLY A 81 -14.52 7.64 10.78
N THR A 82 -15.49 8.55 10.65
CA THR A 82 -16.81 8.23 10.07
C THR A 82 -16.68 7.78 8.61
N ALA A 83 -15.71 8.33 7.86
CA ALA A 83 -15.43 7.88 6.51
C ALA A 83 -14.92 6.44 6.49
N GLY A 84 -14.12 6.03 7.50
CA GLY A 84 -13.68 4.65 7.67
C GLY A 84 -14.83 3.69 7.98
N VAL A 85 -15.78 4.11 8.84
CA VAL A 85 -16.99 3.32 9.13
C VAL A 85 -17.86 3.17 7.88
N ALA A 86 -18.02 4.23 7.08
CA ALA A 86 -18.77 4.18 5.83
C ALA A 86 -18.09 3.27 4.79
N ALA A 87 -16.76 3.28 4.73
CA ALA A 87 -15.97 2.41 3.87
C ALA A 87 -16.08 0.94 4.30
N LEU A 88 -16.01 0.66 5.60
CA LEU A 88 -16.23 -0.69 6.14
C LEU A 88 -17.65 -1.19 5.85
N ALA A 89 -18.67 -0.35 6.04
CA ALA A 89 -20.05 -0.70 5.69
C ALA A 89 -20.17 -1.04 4.19
N SER A 90 -19.56 -0.21 3.33
CA SER A 90 -19.49 -0.47 1.89
C SER A 90 -18.84 -1.81 1.57
N TRP A 91 -17.69 -2.11 2.18
CA TRP A 91 -16.96 -3.37 1.97
C TRP A 91 -17.80 -4.58 2.40
N LEU A 92 -18.37 -4.54 3.60
CA LEU A 92 -19.24 -5.62 4.11
C LEU A 92 -20.46 -5.86 3.19
N MET A 93 -21.07 -4.79 2.69
CA MET A 93 -22.21 -4.93 1.78
C MET A 93 -21.79 -5.54 0.44
N ILE A 94 -20.71 -5.05 -0.18
CA ILE A 94 -20.24 -5.57 -1.48
C ILE A 94 -19.84 -7.04 -1.36
N THR A 95 -19.04 -7.40 -0.36
CA THR A 95 -18.55 -8.77 -0.22
C THR A 95 -19.66 -9.76 0.14
N ASN A 96 -20.65 -9.34 0.94
CA ASN A 96 -21.79 -10.17 1.28
C ASN A 96 -22.76 -10.35 0.08
N LEU A 97 -23.07 -9.25 -0.61
CA LEU A 97 -23.96 -9.30 -1.79
C LEU A 97 -23.35 -10.09 -2.96
N LEU A 98 -22.02 -10.10 -3.06
CA LEU A 98 -21.29 -10.80 -4.11
C LEU A 98 -20.60 -12.09 -3.61
N SER A 99 -20.94 -12.56 -2.42
CA SER A 99 -20.52 -13.89 -1.97
C SER A 99 -21.08 -14.99 -2.87
N THR A 100 -20.38 -16.11 -2.99
CA THR A 100 -20.87 -17.27 -3.77
C THR A 100 -22.26 -17.71 -3.35
N GLY A 101 -22.54 -17.70 -2.03
CA GLY A 101 -23.86 -18.06 -1.49
C GLY A 101 -24.98 -17.13 -1.95
N THR A 102 -24.75 -15.80 -1.94
CA THR A 102 -25.75 -14.83 -2.39
C THR A 102 -25.92 -14.86 -3.91
N VAL A 103 -24.82 -14.91 -4.65
CA VAL A 103 -24.85 -14.88 -6.12
C VAL A 103 -25.46 -16.15 -6.69
N SER A 104 -25.25 -17.33 -6.08
CA SER A 104 -25.87 -18.58 -6.54
C SER A 104 -27.40 -18.60 -6.48
N VAL A 105 -28.00 -17.77 -5.63
CA VAL A 105 -29.47 -17.59 -5.58
C VAL A 105 -29.96 -16.73 -6.75
N ILE A 106 -29.14 -15.77 -7.20
CA ILE A 106 -29.52 -14.81 -8.27
C ILE A 106 -29.18 -15.36 -9.66
N LYS A 107 -28.07 -16.09 -9.76
CA LYS A 107 -27.52 -16.62 -11.00
C LYS A 107 -26.92 -17.99 -10.77
N THR A 108 -27.18 -18.94 -11.66
CA THR A 108 -26.56 -20.25 -11.59
C THR A 108 -25.03 -20.14 -11.58
N LEU A 109 -24.39 -20.61 -10.51
CA LEU A 109 -22.96 -20.73 -10.38
C LEU A 109 -22.59 -22.21 -10.23
N GLU A 110 -21.88 -22.75 -11.22
CA GLU A 110 -21.35 -24.09 -11.16
C GLU A 110 -20.00 -24.09 -10.46
N GLU A 111 -19.80 -24.94 -9.46
CA GLU A 111 -18.53 -25.11 -8.75
C GLU A 111 -17.41 -25.46 -9.74
N GLY A 112 -16.21 -24.92 -9.49
CA GLY A 112 -15.05 -25.12 -10.35
C GLY A 112 -15.00 -24.23 -11.60
N THR A 113 -16.07 -23.49 -11.93
CA THR A 113 -16.02 -22.52 -13.03
C THR A 113 -15.26 -21.26 -12.64
N THR A 114 -14.66 -20.55 -13.63
CA THR A 114 -13.99 -19.26 -13.40
C THR A 114 -14.91 -18.25 -12.73
N ASN A 115 -16.21 -18.26 -13.02
CA ASN A 115 -17.17 -17.36 -12.37
C ASN A 115 -17.36 -17.70 -10.89
N PHE A 116 -17.44 -18.97 -10.52
CA PHE A 116 -17.52 -19.40 -9.13
C PHE A 116 -16.26 -18.96 -8.37
N ILE A 117 -15.07 -19.21 -8.94
CA ILE A 117 -13.78 -18.83 -8.35
C ILE A 117 -13.71 -17.29 -8.21
N ALA A 118 -14.17 -16.53 -9.20
CA ALA A 118 -14.19 -15.07 -9.11
C ALA A 118 -14.95 -14.57 -7.88
N PHE A 119 -16.14 -15.09 -7.63
CA PHE A 119 -16.95 -14.73 -6.47
C PHE A 119 -16.44 -15.31 -5.15
N SER A 120 -15.80 -16.49 -5.15
CA SER A 120 -15.12 -17.02 -3.96
C SER A 120 -13.92 -16.14 -3.52
N LYS A 121 -13.34 -15.37 -4.43
CA LYS A 121 -12.22 -14.45 -4.21
C LYS A 121 -12.65 -12.97 -4.19
N ILE A 122 -13.91 -12.70 -3.82
CA ILE A 122 -14.45 -11.32 -3.78
C ILE A 122 -13.82 -10.50 -2.64
N GLU A 123 -13.39 -11.13 -1.55
CA GLU A 123 -12.70 -10.50 -0.43
C GLU A 123 -11.24 -10.23 -0.77
N ASN A 124 -10.98 -9.21 -1.58
CA ASN A 124 -9.65 -8.86 -2.06
C ASN A 124 -9.38 -7.35 -1.96
N PRO A 125 -8.10 -6.92 -1.99
CA PRO A 125 -7.72 -5.52 -1.85
C PRO A 125 -8.32 -4.58 -2.91
N PHE A 126 -8.60 -5.04 -4.13
CA PHE A 126 -9.27 -4.22 -5.15
C PHE A 126 -10.68 -3.81 -4.68
N ILE A 127 -11.45 -4.75 -4.17
CA ILE A 127 -12.78 -4.46 -3.60
C ILE A 127 -12.65 -3.60 -2.33
N GLY A 128 -11.62 -3.83 -1.51
CA GLY A 128 -11.31 -2.99 -0.35
C GLY A 128 -11.05 -1.54 -0.73
N ILE A 129 -10.20 -1.30 -1.73
CA ILE A 129 -9.90 0.03 -2.26
C ILE A 129 -11.17 0.70 -2.82
N LEU A 130 -11.97 -0.04 -3.59
CA LEU A 130 -13.23 0.46 -4.15
C LEU A 130 -14.21 0.88 -3.05
N ALA A 131 -14.39 0.04 -2.04
CA ALA A 131 -15.24 0.33 -0.88
C ALA A 131 -14.73 1.55 -0.10
N GLY A 132 -13.40 1.69 0.05
CA GLY A 132 -12.77 2.87 0.64
C GLY A 132 -13.06 4.15 -0.12
N ILE A 133 -12.97 4.11 -1.45
CA ILE A 133 -13.31 5.24 -2.33
C ILE A 133 -14.79 5.60 -2.19
N ILE A 134 -15.70 4.63 -2.21
CA ILE A 134 -17.15 4.86 -2.02
C ILE A 134 -17.39 5.55 -0.67
N GLY A 135 -16.82 5.03 0.43
CA GLY A 135 -16.96 5.59 1.76
C GLY A 135 -16.47 7.04 1.85
N ALA A 136 -15.26 7.31 1.31
CA ALA A 136 -14.69 8.65 1.29
C ALA A 136 -15.51 9.64 0.45
N LEU A 137 -15.95 9.26 -0.76
CA LEU A 137 -16.74 10.12 -1.63
C LEU A 137 -18.10 10.44 -1.00
N CYS A 138 -18.76 9.43 -0.41
CA CYS A 138 -20.01 9.64 0.32
C CYS A 138 -19.80 10.55 1.53
N TYR A 139 -18.72 10.37 2.28
CA TYR A 139 -18.38 11.22 3.40
C TYR A 139 -18.17 12.68 2.97
N ASN A 140 -17.29 12.92 2.02
CA ASN A 140 -16.96 14.26 1.55
C ASN A 140 -18.19 15.01 1.02
N ARG A 141 -19.13 14.28 0.39
CA ARG A 141 -20.35 14.88 -0.20
C ARG A 141 -21.46 15.11 0.82
N PHE A 142 -21.64 14.22 1.80
CA PHE A 142 -22.83 14.17 2.64
C PHE A 142 -22.59 14.46 4.13
N LYS A 143 -21.34 14.68 4.58
CA LYS A 143 -21.00 14.96 5.98
C LYS A 143 -21.73 16.17 6.60
N SER A 144 -22.23 17.08 5.76
CA SER A 144 -22.98 18.27 6.19
C SER A 144 -24.44 18.27 5.72
N ALA A 145 -24.97 17.12 5.27
CA ALA A 145 -26.33 17.01 4.79
C ALA A 145 -27.33 17.28 5.91
N LYS A 146 -28.32 18.14 5.65
CA LYS A 146 -29.44 18.43 6.55
C LYS A 146 -30.65 17.66 6.03
N LEU A 147 -31.21 16.81 6.87
CA LEU A 147 -32.43 16.06 6.61
C LEU A 147 -33.63 16.77 7.26
N PRO A 148 -34.87 16.51 6.82
CA PRO A 148 -36.07 17.01 7.45
C PRO A 148 -36.14 16.65 8.95
N ASP A 149 -36.87 17.42 9.75
CA ASP A 149 -36.88 17.30 11.23
C ASP A 149 -37.18 15.88 11.73
N TRP A 150 -38.08 15.17 11.10
CA TRP A 150 -38.43 13.78 11.42
C TRP A 150 -37.31 12.76 11.13
N LEU A 151 -36.29 13.13 10.32
CA LEU A 151 -35.08 12.36 10.05
C LEU A 151 -33.82 13.03 10.62
N SER A 152 -33.96 14.09 11.41
CA SER A 152 -32.83 14.91 11.89
C SER A 152 -31.78 14.12 12.64
N PHE A 153 -32.15 13.02 13.31
CA PHE A 153 -31.21 12.08 13.92
C PHE A 153 -30.14 11.55 12.95
N PHE A 154 -30.51 11.34 11.70
CA PHE A 154 -29.63 10.85 10.66
C PHE A 154 -28.89 11.96 9.91
N SER A 155 -29.07 13.23 10.25
CA SER A 155 -28.40 14.36 9.59
C SER A 155 -26.88 14.36 9.82
N GLY A 156 -26.18 15.01 8.89
CA GLY A 156 -24.71 15.19 8.96
C GLY A 156 -23.95 13.88 8.78
N LYS A 157 -22.92 13.65 9.57
CA LYS A 157 -22.06 12.47 9.47
C LYS A 157 -22.78 11.14 9.62
N ARG A 158 -23.92 11.12 10.31
CA ARG A 158 -24.68 9.89 10.57
C ARG A 158 -25.33 9.29 9.34
N CYS A 159 -25.71 10.12 8.34
CA CYS A 159 -26.29 9.61 7.10
C CYS A 159 -25.25 8.99 6.14
N VAL A 160 -23.96 9.28 6.34
CA VAL A 160 -22.90 8.89 5.40
C VAL A 160 -22.82 7.37 5.20
N ALA A 161 -22.83 6.60 6.28
CA ALA A 161 -22.76 5.14 6.18
C ALA A 161 -24.03 4.55 5.50
N ILE A 162 -25.20 5.15 5.74
CA ILE A 162 -26.45 4.74 5.09
C ILE A 162 -26.37 4.98 3.58
N ILE A 163 -25.91 6.18 3.17
CA ILE A 163 -25.76 6.52 1.74
C ILE A 163 -24.67 5.64 1.10
N ALA A 164 -23.55 5.43 1.78
CA ALA A 164 -22.50 4.52 1.30
C ALA A 164 -23.05 3.09 1.09
N GLY A 165 -23.91 2.62 1.99
CA GLY A 165 -24.62 1.36 1.83
C GLY A 165 -25.49 1.32 0.56
N LEU A 166 -26.33 2.34 0.33
CA LEU A 166 -27.15 2.42 -0.88
C LEU A 166 -26.31 2.47 -2.16
N VAL A 167 -25.22 3.25 -2.17
CA VAL A 167 -24.27 3.29 -3.29
C VAL A 167 -23.62 1.93 -3.49
N SER A 168 -23.35 1.19 -2.40
CA SER A 168 -22.74 -0.14 -2.47
C SER A 168 -23.67 -1.19 -3.07
N ILE A 169 -24.98 -1.07 -2.90
CA ILE A 169 -25.95 -1.94 -3.58
C ILE A 169 -25.85 -1.73 -5.11
N ILE A 170 -25.79 -0.47 -5.55
CA ILE A 170 -25.64 -0.15 -6.97
C ILE A 170 -24.28 -0.65 -7.51
N ALA A 171 -23.21 -0.42 -6.74
CA ALA A 171 -21.87 -0.90 -7.08
C ALA A 171 -21.84 -2.43 -7.18
N SER A 172 -22.49 -3.15 -6.25
CA SER A 172 -22.59 -4.61 -6.29
C SER A 172 -23.36 -5.11 -7.50
N ALA A 173 -24.45 -4.43 -7.89
CA ALA A 173 -25.19 -4.77 -9.10
C ALA A 173 -24.33 -4.63 -10.37
N ILE A 174 -23.45 -3.63 -10.43
CA ILE A 174 -22.49 -3.45 -11.53
C ILE A 174 -21.40 -4.54 -11.46
N LEU A 175 -20.83 -4.76 -10.29
CA LEU A 175 -19.76 -5.75 -10.07
C LEU A 175 -20.22 -7.19 -10.30
N LEU A 176 -21.49 -7.49 -10.13
CA LEU A 176 -22.06 -8.82 -10.46
C LEU A 176 -21.75 -9.23 -11.92
N PHE A 177 -21.63 -8.26 -12.83
CA PHE A 177 -21.30 -8.49 -14.23
C PHE A 177 -19.84 -8.18 -14.56
N VAL A 178 -19.29 -7.11 -13.99
CA VAL A 178 -17.94 -6.61 -14.30
C VAL A 178 -16.85 -7.46 -13.64
N TRP A 179 -17.04 -7.88 -12.38
CA TRP A 179 -16.00 -8.60 -11.64
C TRP A 179 -15.64 -9.96 -12.25
N PRO A 180 -16.58 -10.82 -12.67
CA PRO A 180 -16.22 -12.08 -13.35
C PRO A 180 -15.47 -11.88 -14.66
N VAL A 181 -15.77 -10.80 -15.41
CA VAL A 181 -15.05 -10.47 -16.64
C VAL A 181 -13.62 -10.05 -16.34
N LEU A 182 -13.44 -9.17 -15.34
CA LEU A 182 -12.12 -8.70 -14.92
C LEU A 182 -11.26 -9.86 -14.39
N PHE A 183 -11.84 -10.68 -13.51
CA PHE A 183 -11.15 -11.85 -12.95
C PHE A 183 -10.86 -12.89 -14.06
N GLY A 184 -11.82 -13.14 -14.95
CA GLY A 184 -11.64 -14.03 -16.09
C GLY A 184 -10.53 -13.58 -17.05
N ALA A 185 -10.36 -12.26 -17.25
CA ALA A 185 -9.26 -11.71 -18.03
C ALA A 185 -7.89 -11.98 -17.36
N LEU A 186 -7.81 -11.89 -16.02
CA LEU A 186 -6.58 -12.24 -15.28
C LEU A 186 -6.27 -13.75 -15.38
N VAL A 187 -7.28 -14.59 -15.28
CA VAL A 187 -7.13 -16.05 -15.47
C VAL A 187 -6.70 -16.39 -16.91
N ALA A 188 -7.31 -15.73 -17.91
CA ALA A 188 -6.93 -15.92 -19.32
C ALA A 188 -5.49 -15.45 -19.59
N LEU A 189 -5.08 -14.33 -19.00
CA LEU A 189 -3.69 -13.87 -19.03
C LEU A 189 -2.77 -14.93 -18.42
N GLY A 190 -3.12 -15.48 -17.23
CA GLY A 190 -2.34 -16.51 -16.57
C GLY A 190 -2.14 -17.75 -17.46
N LYS A 191 -3.24 -18.30 -17.99
CA LYS A 191 -3.20 -19.45 -18.92
C LYS A 191 -2.42 -19.15 -20.19
N GLY A 192 -2.48 -17.92 -20.69
CA GLY A 192 -1.76 -17.52 -21.89
C GLY A 192 -0.24 -17.46 -21.72
N ILE A 193 0.25 -17.26 -20.50
CA ILE A 193 1.69 -17.14 -20.21
C ILE A 193 2.28 -18.36 -19.48
N GLU A 194 1.45 -19.27 -18.98
CA GLU A 194 1.87 -20.47 -18.25
C GLU A 194 2.86 -21.33 -19.07
N GLY A 195 2.57 -21.61 -20.32
CA GLY A 195 3.42 -22.41 -21.20
C GLY A 195 4.69 -21.74 -21.73
N LEU A 196 4.96 -20.45 -21.35
CA LEU A 196 6.12 -19.69 -21.83
C LEU A 196 7.35 -19.81 -20.91
N GLU A 197 7.33 -20.74 -19.94
CA GLU A 197 8.44 -21.00 -19.01
C GLU A 197 9.06 -19.72 -18.40
N ALA A 198 10.37 -19.50 -18.57
CA ALA A 198 11.07 -18.34 -18.03
C ALA A 198 10.48 -16.99 -18.53
N VAL A 199 10.06 -16.93 -19.78
CA VAL A 199 9.42 -15.74 -20.34
C VAL A 199 8.06 -15.51 -19.70
N GLY A 200 7.29 -16.58 -19.48
CA GLY A 200 6.02 -16.53 -18.75
C GLY A 200 6.17 -16.01 -17.32
N ALA A 201 7.18 -16.50 -16.59
CA ALA A 201 7.48 -15.99 -15.26
C ALA A 201 7.85 -14.50 -15.29
N GLY A 202 8.60 -14.04 -16.27
CA GLY A 202 8.95 -12.64 -16.49
C GLY A 202 7.73 -11.76 -16.80
N LEU A 203 6.84 -12.24 -17.67
CA LEU A 203 5.59 -11.55 -18.00
C LEU A 203 4.68 -11.45 -16.76
N TYR A 204 4.58 -12.54 -16.00
CA TYR A 204 3.86 -12.53 -14.73
C TYR A 204 4.41 -11.44 -13.79
N ALA A 205 5.74 -11.40 -13.57
CA ALA A 205 6.36 -10.43 -12.69
C ALA A 205 6.14 -8.99 -13.19
N PHE A 206 6.21 -8.75 -14.49
CA PHE A 206 5.92 -7.46 -15.11
C PHE A 206 4.47 -7.01 -14.86
N PHE A 207 3.50 -7.85 -15.18
CA PHE A 207 2.08 -7.52 -14.97
C PHE A 207 1.72 -7.42 -13.48
N ASN A 208 2.33 -8.26 -12.63
CA ASN A 208 2.18 -8.14 -11.19
C ASN A 208 2.50 -6.72 -10.70
N ARG A 209 3.65 -6.16 -11.11
CA ARG A 209 4.01 -4.78 -10.75
C ARG A 209 3.04 -3.76 -11.33
N LEU A 210 2.65 -3.88 -12.60
CA LEU A 210 1.69 -2.95 -13.23
C LEU A 210 0.32 -2.92 -12.54
N LEU A 211 -0.09 -3.99 -11.91
CA LEU A 211 -1.39 -4.12 -11.26
C LEU A 211 -1.41 -3.63 -9.81
N ILE A 212 -0.26 -3.35 -9.19
CA ILE A 212 -0.17 -2.83 -7.81
C ILE A 212 -0.98 -1.55 -7.59
N PRO A 213 -0.95 -0.54 -8.49
CA PRO A 213 -1.72 0.69 -8.29
C PRO A 213 -3.23 0.47 -8.11
N PHE A 214 -3.72 -0.65 -8.62
CA PHE A 214 -5.14 -1.03 -8.59
C PHE A 214 -5.45 -2.09 -7.51
N GLY A 215 -4.44 -2.63 -6.82
CA GLY A 215 -4.59 -3.76 -5.90
C GLY A 215 -4.93 -5.10 -6.59
N LEU A 216 -4.92 -5.14 -7.92
CA LEU A 216 -5.25 -6.33 -8.72
C LEU A 216 -4.13 -7.37 -8.78
N HIS A 217 -2.90 -6.99 -8.39
CA HIS A 217 -1.77 -7.93 -8.32
C HIS A 217 -2.07 -9.11 -7.38
N HIS A 218 -2.85 -8.91 -6.31
CA HIS A 218 -3.28 -10.00 -5.43
C HIS A 218 -4.20 -10.99 -6.15
N ALA A 219 -5.08 -10.51 -7.04
CA ALA A 219 -5.91 -11.39 -7.86
C ALA A 219 -5.05 -12.18 -8.86
N LEU A 220 -4.03 -11.55 -9.45
CA LEU A 220 -3.08 -12.23 -10.31
C LEU A 220 -2.20 -13.25 -9.54
N ASN A 221 -1.81 -12.94 -8.30
CA ASN A 221 -1.09 -13.87 -7.42
C ASN A 221 -1.91 -15.13 -7.13
N ASN A 222 -3.24 -15.01 -6.95
CA ASN A 222 -4.11 -16.17 -6.79
C ASN A 222 -4.06 -17.10 -8.01
N VAL A 223 -3.80 -16.57 -9.20
CA VAL A 223 -3.70 -17.38 -10.43
C VAL A 223 -2.44 -18.26 -10.42
N PHE A 224 -1.29 -17.72 -9.98
CA PHE A 224 0.01 -18.41 -10.08
C PHE A 224 0.47 -19.09 -8.79
N TRP A 225 0.23 -18.47 -7.63
CA TRP A 225 0.76 -18.98 -6.35
C TRP A 225 -0.21 -19.92 -5.64
N PHE A 226 -1.51 -19.74 -5.89
CA PHE A 226 -2.58 -20.56 -5.34
C PHE A 226 -3.32 -21.26 -6.48
N ASP A 227 -3.98 -22.33 -6.22
CA ASP A 227 -4.46 -23.30 -7.21
C ASP A 227 -5.63 -22.82 -8.13
N THR A 228 -5.62 -21.57 -8.60
CA THR A 228 -6.70 -21.05 -9.48
C THR A 228 -6.69 -21.65 -10.88
N ILE A 229 -5.51 -21.98 -11.42
CA ILE A 229 -5.33 -22.59 -12.76
C ILE A 229 -4.58 -23.93 -12.70
N GLY A 230 -4.45 -24.53 -11.52
CA GLY A 230 -3.76 -25.78 -11.30
C GLY A 230 -2.25 -25.66 -11.12
N LEU A 231 -1.71 -24.44 -10.90
CA LEU A 231 -0.27 -24.25 -10.67
C LEU A 231 0.09 -24.33 -9.19
N GLY A 232 -0.47 -23.47 -8.33
CA GLY A 232 -0.19 -23.49 -6.91
C GLY A 232 1.30 -23.39 -6.53
N ASP A 233 2.11 -22.63 -7.28
CA ASP A 233 3.58 -22.64 -7.17
C ASP A 233 4.09 -22.42 -5.74
N LEU A 234 3.44 -21.52 -4.98
CA LEU A 234 3.79 -21.26 -3.57
C LEU A 234 3.43 -22.47 -2.70
N SER A 235 2.21 -23.01 -2.85
CA SER A 235 1.71 -24.09 -1.99
C SER A 235 2.54 -25.36 -2.16
N HIS A 236 2.82 -25.78 -3.39
CA HIS A 236 3.66 -26.94 -3.69
C HIS A 236 5.12 -26.75 -3.22
N PHE A 237 5.67 -25.54 -3.39
CA PHE A 237 7.04 -25.25 -2.95
C PHE A 237 7.20 -25.43 -1.43
N TRP A 238 6.27 -24.90 -0.65
CA TRP A 238 6.30 -24.98 0.82
C TRP A 238 5.80 -26.33 1.37
N ALA A 239 5.02 -27.08 0.59
CA ALA A 239 4.66 -28.45 0.92
C ALA A 239 5.87 -29.42 0.85
N GLY A 240 7.02 -28.94 0.36
CA GLY A 240 8.23 -29.75 0.26
C GLY A 240 8.30 -30.60 -1.00
N GLU A 241 7.48 -30.31 -2.00
CA GLU A 241 7.51 -30.94 -3.31
C GLU A 241 8.69 -30.44 -4.14
N THR A 242 8.96 -31.10 -5.27
CA THR A 242 10.01 -30.78 -6.22
C THR A 242 9.45 -30.59 -7.63
N SER A 243 10.26 -30.10 -8.57
CA SER A 243 9.87 -30.03 -9.98
C SER A 243 9.59 -31.38 -10.63
N ALA A 244 9.88 -32.51 -9.96
CA ALA A 244 9.51 -33.83 -10.44
C ALA A 244 8.03 -34.18 -10.14
N ASP A 245 7.44 -33.49 -9.19
CA ASP A 245 6.07 -33.74 -8.70
C ASP A 245 5.03 -32.89 -9.45
N VAL A 246 5.48 -31.89 -10.24
CA VAL A 246 4.63 -30.93 -10.96
C VAL A 246 5.05 -30.83 -12.43
N SER A 247 4.22 -30.22 -13.27
CA SER A 247 4.47 -30.08 -14.72
C SER A 247 5.29 -28.82 -15.10
N TRP A 248 5.72 -28.01 -14.14
CA TRP A 248 6.53 -26.80 -14.34
C TRP A 248 7.77 -26.80 -13.45
N SER A 249 8.65 -25.83 -13.65
CA SER A 249 9.81 -25.66 -12.77
C SER A 249 9.40 -24.95 -11.49
N LEU A 250 9.23 -25.73 -10.42
CA LEU A 250 8.68 -25.26 -9.14
C LEU A 250 9.49 -24.09 -8.56
N GLY A 251 8.80 -23.07 -8.10
CA GLY A 251 9.38 -21.81 -7.59
C GLY A 251 9.71 -20.78 -8.66
N MET A 252 9.47 -21.07 -9.96
CA MET A 252 9.82 -20.13 -11.04
C MET A 252 9.01 -18.83 -11.02
N TYR A 253 7.79 -18.87 -10.49
CA TYR A 253 6.94 -17.67 -10.33
C TYR A 253 7.22 -16.87 -9.06
N MET A 254 8.17 -17.29 -8.23
CA MET A 254 8.57 -16.63 -6.99
C MET A 254 10.01 -16.09 -7.05
N SER A 255 10.94 -16.92 -7.56
CA SER A 255 12.38 -16.71 -7.40
C SER A 255 12.90 -15.39 -7.95
N GLY A 256 12.33 -14.89 -9.05
CA GLY A 256 12.77 -13.66 -9.71
C GLY A 256 12.44 -12.37 -8.96
N PHE A 257 11.57 -12.43 -7.96
CA PHE A 257 11.26 -11.28 -7.13
C PHE A 257 12.37 -10.96 -6.13
N PHE A 258 13.11 -11.94 -5.65
CA PHE A 258 14.18 -11.75 -4.65
C PHE A 258 15.27 -10.77 -5.09
N PRO A 259 15.94 -10.91 -6.25
CA PRO A 259 16.96 -9.96 -6.68
C PRO A 259 16.40 -8.54 -6.84
N CYS A 260 15.14 -8.40 -7.26
CA CYS A 260 14.51 -7.11 -7.47
C CYS A 260 14.11 -6.44 -6.15
N MET A 261 13.40 -7.16 -5.26
CA MET A 261 12.91 -6.62 -4.00
C MET A 261 14.03 -6.33 -3.01
N MET A 262 14.93 -7.30 -2.83
CA MET A 262 16.03 -7.16 -1.87
C MET A 262 17.11 -6.19 -2.32
N PHE A 263 17.41 -6.12 -3.61
CA PHE A 263 18.57 -5.35 -4.10
C PHE A 263 18.17 -4.27 -5.11
N GLY A 264 17.28 -4.56 -6.04
CA GLY A 264 16.83 -3.59 -7.05
C GLY A 264 16.18 -2.38 -6.42
N ILE A 265 15.25 -2.56 -5.46
CA ILE A 265 14.62 -1.45 -4.73
C ILE A 265 15.62 -0.59 -3.96
N PRO A 266 16.55 -1.13 -3.14
CA PRO A 266 17.61 -0.34 -2.54
C PRO A 266 18.44 0.45 -3.56
N GLY A 267 18.74 -0.14 -4.73
CA GLY A 267 19.42 0.56 -5.82
C GLY A 267 18.62 1.74 -6.38
N ALA A 268 17.34 1.53 -6.65
CA ALA A 268 16.42 2.58 -7.10
C ALA A 268 16.24 3.68 -6.04
N ALA A 269 16.11 3.30 -4.76
CA ALA A 269 16.01 4.23 -3.64
C ALA A 269 17.26 5.11 -3.52
N LEU A 270 18.44 4.53 -3.65
CA LEU A 270 19.71 5.27 -3.64
C LEU A 270 19.80 6.24 -4.83
N ALA A 271 19.31 5.86 -6.01
CA ALA A 271 19.24 6.75 -7.17
C ALA A 271 18.32 7.95 -6.91
N MET A 272 17.17 7.74 -6.27
CA MET A 272 16.26 8.83 -5.87
C MET A 272 16.91 9.77 -4.86
N VAL A 273 17.58 9.23 -3.83
CA VAL A 273 18.31 10.03 -2.85
C VAL A 273 19.42 10.87 -3.48
N HIS A 274 20.18 10.29 -4.40
CA HIS A 274 21.28 10.98 -5.07
C HIS A 274 20.82 12.07 -6.04
N THR A 275 19.61 11.92 -6.57
CA THR A 275 19.01 12.90 -7.50
C THR A 275 18.08 13.88 -6.82
N ALA A 276 17.77 13.71 -5.53
CA ALA A 276 16.94 14.63 -4.75
C ALA A 276 17.55 16.02 -4.63
N LYS A 277 16.71 17.06 -4.67
CA LYS A 277 17.13 18.45 -4.42
C LYS A 277 17.71 18.58 -3.01
N SER A 278 18.74 19.41 -2.83
CA SER A 278 19.49 19.52 -1.57
C SER A 278 18.61 19.85 -0.35
N ASN A 279 17.58 20.68 -0.54
CA ASN A 279 16.63 21.09 0.49
C ASN A 279 15.66 19.98 0.93
N LYS A 280 15.35 19.02 0.04
CA LYS A 280 14.40 17.91 0.28
C LYS A 280 15.10 16.57 0.55
N LYS A 281 16.43 16.53 0.45
CA LYS A 281 17.21 15.30 0.51
C LYS A 281 17.04 14.52 1.81
N LYS A 282 16.98 15.20 2.97
CA LYS A 282 16.78 14.54 4.27
C LYS A 282 15.42 13.85 4.36
N ALA A 283 14.36 14.49 3.88
CA ALA A 283 13.03 13.89 3.86
C ALA A 283 12.96 12.70 2.88
N ALA A 284 13.57 12.83 1.70
CA ALA A 284 13.68 11.74 0.74
C ALA A 284 14.44 10.54 1.32
N ILE A 285 15.58 10.75 2.00
CA ILE A 285 16.34 9.70 2.69
C ILE A 285 15.42 8.96 3.68
N GLY A 286 14.72 9.67 4.56
CA GLY A 286 13.85 9.04 5.55
C GLY A 286 12.78 8.16 4.91
N LEU A 287 12.09 8.68 3.88
CA LEU A 287 11.01 7.97 3.21
C LEU A 287 11.50 6.73 2.44
N VAL A 288 12.46 6.91 1.52
CA VAL A 288 12.85 5.80 0.64
C VAL A 288 13.76 4.78 1.31
N SER A 289 14.54 5.18 2.36
CA SER A 289 15.39 4.22 3.09
C SER A 289 14.56 3.27 3.94
N SER A 290 13.53 3.76 4.65
CA SER A 290 12.63 2.89 5.41
C SER A 290 11.88 1.93 4.52
N ALA A 291 11.41 2.39 3.35
CA ALA A 291 10.76 1.55 2.36
C ALA A 291 11.72 0.51 1.75
N ALA A 292 12.98 0.88 1.48
CA ALA A 292 14.00 -0.03 0.97
C ALA A 292 14.37 -1.11 2.00
N ILE A 293 14.43 -0.77 3.29
CA ILE A 293 14.67 -1.74 4.38
C ILE A 293 13.49 -2.72 4.47
N ALA A 294 12.24 -2.23 4.41
CA ALA A 294 11.06 -3.10 4.42
C ALA A 294 11.05 -4.07 3.23
N ALA A 295 11.41 -3.59 2.03
CA ALA A 295 11.54 -4.43 0.84
C ALA A 295 12.66 -5.46 0.97
N PHE A 296 13.83 -5.07 1.50
CA PHE A 296 14.96 -5.98 1.68
C PHE A 296 14.68 -7.08 2.70
N VAL A 297 14.12 -6.72 3.87
CA VAL A 297 13.93 -7.67 4.98
C VAL A 297 12.72 -8.56 4.75
N CYS A 298 11.58 -7.98 4.40
CA CYS A 298 10.28 -8.67 4.35
C CYS A 298 9.67 -8.76 2.96
N GLY A 299 10.28 -8.17 1.92
CA GLY A 299 9.70 -8.12 0.57
C GLY A 299 8.49 -7.17 0.46
N VAL A 300 8.24 -6.27 1.41
CA VAL A 300 7.12 -5.30 1.34
C VAL A 300 7.55 -4.11 0.52
N THR A 301 7.03 -4.00 -0.71
CA THR A 301 7.48 -3.04 -1.72
C THR A 301 6.59 -1.82 -1.89
N GLU A 302 5.35 -1.91 -1.46
CA GLU A 302 4.31 -0.91 -1.64
C GLU A 302 4.69 0.47 -1.04
N PRO A 303 5.35 0.57 0.14
CA PRO A 303 5.78 1.88 0.65
C PRO A 303 6.74 2.60 -0.30
N PHE A 304 7.60 1.85 -1.00
CA PHE A 304 8.49 2.39 -2.01
C PHE A 304 7.72 2.74 -3.29
N GLU A 305 6.91 1.84 -3.79
CA GLU A 305 6.17 1.96 -5.04
C GLU A 305 5.16 3.12 -5.00
N PHE A 306 4.34 3.19 -3.96
CA PHE A 306 3.37 4.28 -3.77
C PHE A 306 4.05 5.65 -3.61
N GLY A 307 5.31 5.67 -3.17
CA GLY A 307 6.10 6.88 -3.04
C GLY A 307 6.40 7.56 -4.38
N PHE A 308 6.48 6.82 -5.51
CA PHE A 308 6.88 7.39 -6.79
C PHE A 308 5.98 7.06 -7.99
N MET A 309 5.21 5.96 -7.97
CA MET A 309 4.48 5.50 -9.14
C MET A 309 3.45 6.52 -9.68
N PHE A 310 2.83 7.31 -8.80
CA PHE A 310 1.90 8.37 -9.21
C PHE A 310 2.58 9.69 -9.55
N LEU A 311 3.84 9.86 -9.14
CA LEU A 311 4.65 11.03 -9.46
C LEU A 311 5.37 10.86 -10.80
N ALA A 312 5.84 9.66 -11.09
CA ALA A 312 6.62 9.30 -12.28
C ALA A 312 6.13 7.98 -12.90
N PRO A 313 4.93 7.93 -13.53
CA PRO A 313 4.35 6.69 -14.06
C PRO A 313 5.22 6.00 -15.11
N VAL A 314 5.95 6.76 -15.93
CA VAL A 314 6.88 6.22 -16.94
C VAL A 314 8.05 5.48 -16.25
N LEU A 315 8.57 6.03 -15.15
CA LEU A 315 9.61 5.37 -14.36
C LEU A 315 9.08 4.09 -13.71
N TYR A 316 7.80 4.10 -13.30
CA TYR A 316 7.16 2.90 -12.76
C TYR A 316 7.00 1.79 -13.83
N LEU A 317 6.71 2.15 -15.07
CA LEU A 317 6.70 1.19 -16.19
C LEU A 317 8.10 0.57 -16.42
N VAL A 318 9.15 1.39 -16.35
CA VAL A 318 10.54 0.90 -16.44
C VAL A 318 10.88 -0.02 -15.27
N TYR A 319 10.43 0.33 -14.06
CA TYR A 319 10.57 -0.52 -12.88
C TYR A 319 9.91 -1.89 -13.07
N ALA A 320 8.67 -1.93 -13.54
CA ALA A 320 7.97 -3.18 -13.83
C ALA A 320 8.68 -4.03 -14.90
N LEU A 321 9.22 -3.38 -15.95
CA LEU A 321 9.98 -4.05 -17.00
C LEU A 321 11.27 -4.69 -16.43
N LEU A 322 11.98 -4.00 -15.56
CA LEU A 322 13.17 -4.54 -14.90
C LEU A 322 12.84 -5.78 -14.08
N TYR A 323 11.70 -5.79 -13.37
CA TYR A 323 11.24 -7.00 -12.66
C TYR A 323 11.04 -8.17 -13.62
N GLY A 324 10.36 -7.94 -14.75
CA GLY A 324 10.19 -8.98 -15.77
C GLY A 324 11.51 -9.53 -16.26
N ILE A 325 12.46 -8.66 -16.63
CA ILE A 325 13.78 -9.05 -17.13
C ILE A 325 14.58 -9.87 -16.10
N PHE A 326 14.67 -9.38 -14.86
CA PHE A 326 15.40 -10.10 -13.81
C PHE A 326 14.74 -11.41 -13.44
N THR A 327 13.41 -11.51 -13.54
CA THR A 327 12.72 -12.78 -13.35
C THR A 327 13.07 -13.78 -14.44
N VAL A 328 13.06 -13.38 -15.71
CA VAL A 328 13.53 -14.23 -16.82
C VAL A 328 14.95 -14.73 -16.56
N VAL A 329 15.86 -13.83 -16.24
CA VAL A 329 17.27 -14.17 -15.97
C VAL A 329 17.39 -15.15 -14.80
N THR A 330 16.68 -14.91 -13.68
CA THR A 330 16.70 -15.77 -12.50
C THR A 330 16.25 -17.20 -12.86
N VAL A 331 15.17 -17.32 -13.62
CA VAL A 331 14.60 -18.60 -14.01
C VAL A 331 15.53 -19.35 -14.97
N LEU A 332 16.10 -18.66 -15.97
CA LEU A 332 17.05 -19.25 -16.94
C LEU A 332 18.34 -19.73 -16.27
N LEU A 333 18.85 -19.04 -15.24
CA LEU A 333 20.01 -19.46 -14.47
C LEU A 333 19.72 -20.66 -13.54
N GLY A 334 18.44 -21.05 -13.42
CA GLY A 334 18.01 -22.15 -12.57
C GLY A 334 18.09 -21.83 -11.09
N PHE A 335 17.97 -20.54 -10.70
CA PHE A 335 17.94 -20.15 -9.31
C PHE A 335 16.51 -20.32 -8.78
N ARG A 336 16.35 -21.01 -7.64
CA ARG A 336 15.05 -21.28 -7.02
C ARG A 336 15.08 -20.92 -5.54
N ALA A 337 14.12 -20.10 -5.17
CA ALA A 337 13.78 -19.74 -3.80
C ALA A 337 12.27 -19.50 -3.73
N GLY A 338 11.64 -19.80 -2.63
CA GLY A 338 10.23 -19.56 -2.39
C GLY A 338 10.05 -18.52 -1.31
N PHE A 339 8.89 -17.89 -1.29
CA PHE A 339 8.46 -17.05 -0.19
C PHE A 339 7.10 -17.53 0.33
N SER A 340 6.91 -17.40 1.62
CA SER A 340 5.64 -17.68 2.28
C SER A 340 4.72 -16.46 2.26
N PHE A 341 5.34 -15.29 2.33
CA PHE A 341 4.65 -13.99 2.29
C PHE A 341 5.15 -13.14 1.12
N SER A 342 6.46 -12.82 1.04
CA SER A 342 7.05 -12.04 -0.02
C SER A 342 8.57 -12.23 -0.11
N ALA A 343 9.19 -11.81 -1.22
CA ALA A 343 10.59 -12.07 -1.54
C ALA A 343 11.57 -11.17 -0.75
N GLY A 344 11.66 -11.38 0.55
CA GLY A 344 12.60 -10.73 1.46
C GLY A 344 13.68 -11.66 1.99
N LEU A 345 14.62 -11.11 2.77
CA LEU A 345 15.72 -11.84 3.38
C LEU A 345 15.22 -13.00 4.26
N THR A 346 14.15 -12.81 5.00
CA THR A 346 13.55 -13.83 5.87
C THR A 346 13.16 -15.06 5.07
N ASP A 347 12.37 -14.85 4.01
CA ASP A 347 11.91 -15.95 3.18
C ASP A 347 13.03 -16.59 2.34
N LEU A 348 14.03 -15.80 1.89
CA LEU A 348 15.21 -16.35 1.22
C LEU A 348 15.95 -17.34 2.10
N VAL A 349 16.17 -16.99 3.38
CA VAL A 349 16.86 -17.84 4.33
C VAL A 349 16.05 -19.09 4.67
N PHE A 350 14.74 -18.94 4.93
CA PHE A 350 13.90 -20.05 5.34
C PHE A 350 13.60 -21.02 4.19
N SER A 351 13.43 -20.51 2.97
CA SER A 351 13.20 -21.38 1.80
C SER A 351 14.46 -22.10 1.29
N ALA A 352 15.67 -21.66 1.67
CA ALA A 352 16.92 -22.22 1.16
C ALA A 352 17.14 -23.69 1.49
N SER A 353 16.49 -24.21 2.53
CA SER A 353 16.56 -25.61 2.96
C SER A 353 15.46 -26.50 2.36
N LEU A 354 14.49 -25.92 1.62
CA LEU A 354 13.39 -26.70 1.05
C LEU A 354 13.83 -27.50 -0.18
N PRO A 355 13.19 -28.65 -0.47
CA PRO A 355 13.59 -29.55 -1.56
C PRO A 355 13.61 -28.90 -2.95
N ALA A 356 12.68 -27.98 -3.23
CA ALA A 356 12.60 -27.24 -4.50
C ALA A 356 13.64 -26.13 -4.61
N ALA A 357 14.32 -25.73 -3.53
CA ALA A 357 15.33 -24.69 -3.55
C ALA A 357 16.56 -25.13 -4.36
N ALA A 358 17.01 -24.28 -5.25
CA ALA A 358 18.18 -24.58 -6.08
C ALA A 358 19.04 -23.33 -6.29
N LYS A 359 20.33 -23.47 -6.02
CA LYS A 359 21.30 -22.37 -6.20
C LYS A 359 20.87 -21.09 -5.51
N THR A 360 20.13 -21.16 -4.42
CA THR A 360 19.43 -20.04 -3.74
C THR A 360 20.39 -18.90 -3.40
N TRP A 361 21.59 -19.20 -2.91
CA TRP A 361 22.56 -18.18 -2.53
C TRP A 361 23.18 -17.42 -3.73
N LEU A 362 23.05 -17.95 -4.97
CA LEU A 362 23.45 -17.25 -6.18
C LEU A 362 22.46 -16.12 -6.56
N ILE A 363 21.31 -16.04 -5.92
CA ILE A 363 20.41 -14.90 -5.98
C ILE A 363 21.10 -13.64 -5.44
N ILE A 364 22.03 -13.74 -4.47
CA ILE A 364 22.76 -12.60 -3.90
C ILE A 364 23.63 -11.90 -4.95
N PRO A 365 24.58 -12.56 -5.66
CA PRO A 365 25.35 -11.88 -6.69
C PRO A 365 24.47 -11.35 -7.87
N LEU A 366 23.38 -12.05 -8.23
CA LEU A 366 22.43 -11.53 -9.20
C LEU A 366 21.70 -10.30 -8.64
N GLY A 367 21.40 -10.29 -7.35
CA GLY A 367 20.82 -9.15 -6.65
C GLY A 367 21.76 -7.93 -6.67
N ILE A 368 23.05 -8.12 -6.46
CA ILE A 368 24.05 -7.04 -6.58
C ILE A 368 24.03 -6.46 -8.00
N ALA A 369 23.94 -7.31 -9.03
CA ALA A 369 23.77 -6.84 -10.40
C ALA A 369 22.45 -6.07 -10.57
N ALA A 370 21.35 -6.54 -9.98
CA ALA A 370 20.06 -5.83 -9.99
C ALA A 370 20.18 -4.45 -9.31
N PHE A 371 20.85 -4.36 -8.15
CA PHE A 371 21.11 -3.09 -7.49
C PHE A 371 21.78 -2.08 -8.43
N VAL A 372 22.84 -2.49 -9.09
CA VAL A 372 23.58 -1.62 -10.03
C VAL A 372 22.71 -1.20 -11.20
N VAL A 373 22.00 -2.14 -11.82
CA VAL A 373 21.13 -1.86 -12.98
C VAL A 373 19.99 -0.91 -12.59
N PHE A 374 19.27 -1.19 -11.49
CA PHE A 374 18.20 -0.31 -11.00
C PHE A 374 18.73 1.08 -10.66
N TYR A 375 19.89 1.16 -9.98
CA TYR A 375 20.50 2.44 -9.66
C TYR A 375 20.83 3.25 -10.92
N VAL A 376 21.50 2.64 -11.90
CA VAL A 376 21.94 3.33 -13.13
C VAL A 376 20.72 3.75 -13.97
N VAL A 377 19.76 2.83 -14.18
CA VAL A 377 18.56 3.10 -14.99
C VAL A 377 17.71 4.19 -14.36
N PHE A 378 17.45 4.09 -13.04
CA PHE A 378 16.66 5.10 -12.32
C PHE A 378 17.36 6.45 -12.34
N ARG A 379 18.66 6.50 -12.01
CA ARG A 379 19.43 7.74 -12.02
C ARG A 379 19.43 8.39 -13.41
N PHE A 380 19.67 7.59 -14.45
CA PHE A 380 19.65 8.08 -15.83
C PHE A 380 18.25 8.62 -16.19
N ALA A 381 17.20 7.86 -15.96
CA ALA A 381 15.83 8.26 -16.31
C ALA A 381 15.40 9.52 -15.54
N ILE A 382 15.66 9.57 -14.23
CA ILE A 382 15.29 10.72 -13.38
C ILE A 382 15.99 11.99 -13.86
N VAL A 383 17.30 11.92 -14.15
CA VAL A 383 18.07 13.11 -14.55
C VAL A 383 17.76 13.49 -16.00
N LYS A 384 17.72 12.52 -16.92
CA LYS A 384 17.52 12.76 -18.36
C LYS A 384 16.15 13.34 -18.68
N PHE A 385 15.11 12.87 -18.02
CA PHE A 385 13.72 13.25 -18.29
C PHE A 385 13.14 14.17 -17.20
N ASP A 386 13.96 14.67 -16.27
CA ASP A 386 13.55 15.50 -15.12
C ASP A 386 12.32 14.93 -14.40
N LEU A 387 12.31 13.62 -14.13
CA LEU A 387 11.17 12.96 -13.52
C LEU A 387 11.01 13.38 -12.06
N LYS A 388 9.77 13.58 -11.66
CA LYS A 388 9.42 13.91 -10.28
C LYS A 388 9.40 12.64 -9.45
N THR A 389 10.32 12.54 -8.52
CA THR A 389 10.44 11.45 -7.55
C THR A 389 10.52 12.04 -6.14
N PRO A 390 10.44 11.23 -5.07
CA PRO A 390 10.63 11.74 -3.71
C PRO A 390 11.87 12.61 -3.58
N GLY A 391 11.67 13.86 -3.14
CA GLY A 391 12.72 14.90 -3.06
C GLY A 391 12.98 15.69 -4.35
N ARG A 392 12.23 15.44 -5.43
CA ARG A 392 12.28 16.21 -6.70
C ARG A 392 10.93 16.82 -7.09
N GLU A 393 9.95 16.77 -6.22
CA GLU A 393 8.66 17.43 -6.45
C GLU A 393 8.88 18.92 -6.71
N ASP A 394 7.99 19.54 -7.50
CA ASP A 394 8.05 20.98 -7.75
C ASP A 394 7.93 21.74 -6.44
N ASP A 395 8.69 22.83 -6.34
CA ASP A 395 8.57 23.75 -5.23
C ASP A 395 7.29 24.58 -5.45
N ASP A 396 6.13 24.02 -5.03
CA ASP A 396 5.00 24.90 -4.72
C ASP A 396 5.42 25.76 -3.54
N ASP A 397 6.01 26.93 -3.88
CA ASP A 397 6.40 28.00 -2.98
C ASP A 397 6.93 27.55 -1.62
N ASN A 398 8.26 27.32 -1.48
CA ASN A 398 8.87 27.82 -0.26
C ASN A 398 10.33 27.45 -0.04
N GLU A 399 11.14 28.48 0.00
CA GLU A 399 12.46 28.47 0.63
C GLU A 399 12.41 28.13 2.15
N ALA A 400 11.24 28.13 2.75
CA ALA A 400 11.04 27.89 4.18
C ALA A 400 11.10 26.41 4.63
N GLU A 401 10.96 25.44 3.71
CA GLU A 401 11.16 24.01 4.04
C GLU A 401 12.64 23.64 4.23
N LYS A 402 13.57 24.56 3.94
CA LYS A 402 15.02 24.29 3.93
C LYS A 402 15.60 23.90 5.29
N SER A 403 14.89 24.12 6.39
CA SER A 403 15.38 23.84 7.74
C SER A 403 14.28 23.57 8.77
N ALA A 404 13.21 22.88 8.36
CA ALA A 404 12.08 22.56 9.25
C ALA A 404 12.46 21.52 10.32
N VAL A 405 13.39 21.85 11.17
CA VAL A 405 13.54 21.24 12.48
C VAL A 405 12.89 22.20 13.46
N LEU A 406 11.76 21.81 14.02
CA LEU A 406 11.14 22.54 15.11
C LEU A 406 12.19 22.68 16.23
N SER A 407 12.54 23.91 16.57
CA SER A 407 13.59 24.19 17.56
C SER A 407 13.10 24.03 19.00
N ASN A 408 11.79 23.92 19.19
CA ASN A 408 11.15 23.73 20.50
C ASN A 408 10.43 22.39 20.54
N ASP A 409 10.66 21.60 21.57
CA ASP A 409 10.00 20.29 21.81
C ASP A 409 8.76 20.41 22.71
N ASP A 410 8.44 21.61 23.22
CA ASP A 410 7.16 21.87 23.87
C ASP A 410 6.07 22.15 22.82
N PHE A 411 5.45 21.09 22.36
CA PHE A 411 4.42 21.16 21.31
C PHE A 411 3.17 21.92 21.74
N THR A 412 2.90 21.99 23.04
CA THR A 412 1.77 22.75 23.60
C THR A 412 2.04 24.25 23.51
N GLU A 413 3.27 24.69 23.85
CA GLU A 413 3.69 26.09 23.70
C GLU A 413 3.72 26.49 22.22
N VAL A 414 4.28 25.65 21.36
CA VAL A 414 4.29 25.89 19.91
C VAL A 414 2.88 26.06 19.36
N ALA A 415 1.97 25.15 19.71
CA ALA A 415 0.58 25.22 19.26
C ALA A 415 -0.14 26.47 19.79
N LYS A 416 0.14 26.90 21.02
CA LYS A 416 -0.41 28.13 21.61
C LYS A 416 0.05 29.38 20.88
N ILE A 417 1.33 29.49 20.61
CA ILE A 417 1.91 30.64 19.85
C ILE A 417 1.31 30.70 18.44
N ILE A 418 1.19 29.54 17.76
CA ILE A 418 0.56 29.46 16.44
C ILE A 418 -0.91 29.91 16.53
N LEU A 419 -1.67 29.44 17.53
CA LEU A 419 -3.07 29.80 17.69
C LEU A 419 -3.27 31.29 17.94
N GLU A 420 -2.43 31.89 18.77
CA GLU A 420 -2.44 33.33 19.01
C GLU A 420 -2.06 34.09 17.72
N GLY A 421 -1.06 33.59 16.98
CA GLY A 421 -0.60 34.20 15.72
C GLY A 421 -1.58 34.08 14.55
N VAL A 422 -2.50 33.13 14.57
CA VAL A 422 -3.59 33.05 13.55
C VAL A 422 -4.84 33.84 13.96
N GLY A 423 -4.82 34.53 15.10
CA GLY A 423 -5.92 35.39 15.58
C GLY A 423 -6.88 34.69 16.55
N GLY A 424 -6.44 33.63 17.23
CA GLY A 424 -7.20 32.88 18.24
C GLY A 424 -8.19 31.86 17.66
N LYS A 425 -8.79 31.08 18.54
CA LYS A 425 -9.69 29.98 18.14
C LYS A 425 -10.92 30.43 17.35
N GLU A 426 -11.41 31.63 17.60
CA GLU A 426 -12.56 32.21 16.90
C GLU A 426 -12.27 32.46 15.41
N ASN A 427 -11.00 32.57 15.05
CA ASN A 427 -10.57 32.74 13.67
C ASN A 427 -10.31 31.42 12.95
N VAL A 428 -10.21 30.29 13.66
CA VAL A 428 -9.95 28.96 13.09
C VAL A 428 -11.25 28.28 12.76
N LYS A 429 -11.45 27.91 11.49
CA LYS A 429 -12.62 27.20 10.98
C LYS A 429 -12.39 25.69 10.87
N SER A 430 -11.24 25.26 10.37
CA SER A 430 -10.86 23.87 10.31
C SER A 430 -9.36 23.68 10.51
N ILE A 431 -8.97 22.52 11.02
CA ILE A 431 -7.60 22.16 11.36
C ILE A 431 -7.29 20.82 10.69
N ASP A 432 -6.30 20.84 9.81
CA ASP A 432 -5.75 19.65 9.14
C ASP A 432 -4.23 19.72 9.14
N ASN A 433 -3.54 18.65 8.83
CA ASN A 433 -2.11 18.63 8.63
C ASN A 433 -1.69 17.66 7.53
N CYS A 434 -0.59 17.97 6.87
CA CYS A 434 0.14 17.00 6.06
C CYS A 434 1.41 16.56 6.80
N ILE A 435 2.31 15.88 6.13
CA ILE A 435 3.54 15.32 6.75
C ILE A 435 4.41 16.38 7.42
N THR A 436 4.38 17.64 6.95
CA THR A 436 5.25 18.71 7.43
C THR A 436 4.55 20.02 7.77
N ARG A 437 3.26 20.17 7.45
CA ARG A 437 2.54 21.45 7.57
C ARG A 437 1.24 21.29 8.35
N LEU A 438 1.02 22.19 9.30
CA LEU A 438 -0.28 22.42 9.88
C LEU A 438 -1.09 23.29 8.90
N ARG A 439 -2.27 22.81 8.50
CA ARG A 439 -3.16 23.47 7.54
C ARG A 439 -4.40 23.97 8.26
N LEU A 440 -4.62 25.28 8.20
CA LEU A 440 -5.73 25.93 8.89
C LEU A 440 -6.61 26.63 7.86
N GLU A 441 -7.92 26.40 7.93
CA GLU A 441 -8.90 27.33 7.35
C GLU A 441 -9.25 28.36 8.41
N ILE A 442 -9.29 29.61 7.98
CA ILE A 442 -9.53 30.76 8.85
C ILE A 442 -10.67 31.63 8.33
N ASN A 443 -11.32 32.35 9.23
CA ASN A 443 -12.40 33.28 8.90
C ASN A 443 -11.88 34.61 8.35
N ASP A 444 -10.82 35.16 8.97
CA ASP A 444 -10.28 36.48 8.66
C ASP A 444 -8.74 36.45 8.58
N TYR A 445 -8.19 36.61 7.37
CA TYR A 445 -6.75 36.57 7.12
C TYR A 445 -6.02 37.82 7.65
N THR A 446 -6.73 38.92 7.93
CA THR A 446 -6.13 40.18 8.43
C THR A 446 -5.64 40.04 9.88
N LYS A 447 -6.19 39.06 10.62
CA LYS A 447 -5.80 38.71 12.00
C LYS A 447 -4.54 37.85 12.10
N VAL A 448 -3.96 37.44 10.97
CA VAL A 448 -2.81 36.52 10.96
C VAL A 448 -1.50 37.33 11.11
N ASP A 449 -0.82 37.12 12.22
CA ASP A 449 0.51 37.64 12.49
C ASP A 449 1.60 36.59 12.23
N GLU A 450 2.21 36.67 11.05
CA GLU A 450 3.27 35.75 10.65
C GLU A 450 4.51 35.82 11.51
N LYS A 451 4.84 37.03 12.04
CA LYS A 451 6.03 37.21 12.90
C LYS A 451 5.84 36.45 14.21
N LYS A 452 4.63 36.51 14.76
CA LYS A 452 4.25 35.76 15.96
C LYS A 452 4.25 34.25 15.71
N ILE A 453 3.71 33.80 14.59
CA ILE A 453 3.75 32.35 14.25
C ILE A 453 5.20 31.87 14.10
N LYS A 454 6.06 32.66 13.45
CA LYS A 454 7.49 32.31 13.29
C LYS A 454 8.25 32.27 14.61
N SER A 455 7.84 33.04 15.64
CA SER A 455 8.46 32.98 16.96
C SER A 455 8.27 31.67 17.69
N ALA A 456 7.31 30.83 17.25
CA ALA A 456 7.15 29.44 17.72
C ALA A 456 8.29 28.50 17.28
N GLY A 457 9.27 28.98 16.52
CA GLY A 457 10.37 28.16 16.00
C GLY A 457 10.00 27.34 14.76
N VAL A 458 8.89 27.66 14.10
CA VAL A 458 8.45 27.02 12.87
C VAL A 458 9.22 27.56 11.66
N ALA A 459 9.38 26.73 10.63
CA ALA A 459 10.19 27.06 9.46
C ALA A 459 9.57 28.15 8.57
N GLY A 460 8.25 28.32 8.60
CA GLY A 460 7.59 29.35 7.79
C GLY A 460 6.07 29.31 7.84
N VAL A 461 5.46 30.32 7.23
CA VAL A 461 4.00 30.46 7.09
C VAL A 461 3.68 30.76 5.64
N ILE A 462 2.70 30.06 5.08
CA ILE A 462 2.19 30.24 3.71
C ILE A 462 0.72 30.60 3.78
N ARG A 463 0.31 31.51 2.92
CA ARG A 463 -1.11 31.88 2.74
C ARG A 463 -1.59 31.54 1.33
N PRO A 464 -2.06 30.31 1.09
CA PRO A 464 -2.52 29.88 -0.24
C PRO A 464 -3.74 30.65 -0.74
N SER A 465 -4.55 31.18 0.19
CA SER A 465 -5.74 31.99 -0.11
C SER A 465 -6.08 32.91 1.06
N LYS A 466 -7.11 33.75 0.88
CA LYS A 466 -7.65 34.61 1.96
C LYS A 466 -8.30 33.84 3.11
N THR A 467 -8.53 32.55 2.94
CA THR A 467 -9.20 31.70 3.95
C THR A 467 -8.33 30.53 4.41
N ALA A 468 -7.08 30.46 3.97
CA ALA A 468 -6.18 29.36 4.31
C ALA A 468 -4.80 29.82 4.74
N VAL A 469 -4.29 29.23 5.83
CA VAL A 469 -2.93 29.41 6.34
C VAL A 469 -2.29 28.03 6.50
N GLN A 470 -1.03 27.92 6.08
CA GLN A 470 -0.23 26.72 6.29
C GLN A 470 1.02 27.11 7.08
N VAL A 471 1.23 26.43 8.21
CA VAL A 471 2.41 26.62 9.06
C VAL A 471 3.35 25.46 8.86
N ILE A 472 4.59 25.72 8.47
CA ILE A 472 5.60 24.69 8.19
C ILE A 472 6.29 24.32 9.49
N VAL A 473 5.90 23.18 10.06
CA VAL A 473 6.37 22.67 11.35
C VAL A 473 7.50 21.63 11.17
N GLY A 474 7.47 20.89 10.06
CA GLY A 474 8.36 19.76 9.82
C GLY A 474 7.78 18.43 10.28
N MET A 475 8.62 17.40 10.43
CA MET A 475 8.20 16.02 10.71
C MET A 475 7.43 15.83 12.03
N LYS A 476 7.54 16.80 12.96
CA LYS A 476 6.82 16.79 14.25
C LYS A 476 5.42 17.43 14.18
N VAL A 477 4.93 17.74 12.99
CA VAL A 477 3.66 18.45 12.77
C VAL A 477 2.46 17.76 13.41
N GLN A 478 2.44 16.43 13.44
CA GLN A 478 1.32 15.68 14.03
C GLN A 478 1.15 16.03 15.51
N PHE A 479 2.24 16.07 16.28
CA PHE A 479 2.20 16.43 17.72
C PHE A 479 1.71 17.86 17.92
N VAL A 480 2.15 18.80 17.08
CA VAL A 480 1.69 20.20 17.15
C VAL A 480 0.21 20.31 16.76
N ALA A 481 -0.24 19.57 15.74
CA ALA A 481 -1.64 19.56 15.31
C ALA A 481 -2.58 18.99 16.39
N ASP A 482 -2.14 17.96 17.09
CA ASP A 482 -2.92 17.35 18.17
C ASP A 482 -3.08 18.30 19.35
N GLU A 483 -2.00 18.99 19.76
CA GLU A 483 -2.09 20.03 20.79
C GLU A 483 -2.92 21.24 20.32
N PHE A 484 -2.75 21.67 19.07
CA PHE A 484 -3.54 22.75 18.48
C PHE A 484 -5.05 22.43 18.47
N LYS A 485 -5.42 21.20 18.13
CA LYS A 485 -6.81 20.73 18.19
C LYS A 485 -7.37 20.74 19.61
N LYS A 486 -6.54 20.42 20.63
CA LYS A 486 -6.94 20.49 22.04
C LYS A 486 -7.23 21.92 22.48
N LEU A 487 -6.39 22.87 22.06
CA LEU A 487 -6.56 24.29 22.38
C LEU A 487 -7.77 24.95 21.70
N CYS A 488 -8.23 24.39 20.58
CA CYS A 488 -9.40 24.88 19.84
C CYS A 488 -10.72 24.27 20.30
N LYS A 489 -10.69 23.19 21.07
CA LYS A 489 -11.88 22.61 21.71
C LYS A 489 -12.30 23.48 22.89
#